data_880d42f5729561003a3a8d84674321ac
#
_entry.id   880d42f5729561003a3a8d84674321ac
#
_cell.length_a   1.000
_cell.length_b   1.000
_cell.length_c   1.000
_cell.angle_alpha   90.00
_cell.angle_beta   90.00
_cell.angle_gamma   90.00
#
_symmetry.space_group_name_H-M   'P 1'
#
loop_
_entity.id
_entity.type
_entity.pdbx_description
1 polymer ?
#
loop_
_entity_poly.entity_id
_entity_poly.type
_entity_poly.pdbx_seq_one_letter_code
_entity_poly.pdbx_strand_id
1 'polypeptide(L)'
;MDMRKTIFTGAGVAIVTPMFPDGSINYEKFAELIEEQIANKTDAIVVVGTTGEASTMTDEEHIEMIRFCVEKVAKRVPVIAGTGSNDTGYAVELTKEAEKVGADATLQVTPYYNKTSQRGLVAHFNTISNSVNIPTILYNVPSRTGVSIALDTYIELSKNEKIAAVKEASGNLSLAAEISAHTDFDIYSGNDDQLLPFLAIGAKGVISVSSNVIPRQKHDMAALFFEGKFKEALELQKKYLDMENALFIDVNPIAVKEAMNLMGKNVGECRLPLFRMEDAKIEKLRNELKKVGLI
;
A
#
# COMPACT_ATOMS: atom_id res chain seq x y z
N MET A 1 -17.79 14.11 -10.05
CA MET A 1 -17.17 12.77 -10.14
C MET A 1 -17.84 11.93 -9.07
N ASP A 2 -18.26 10.72 -9.36
CA ASP A 2 -18.79 9.83 -8.32
C ASP A 2 -17.62 9.41 -7.41
N MET A 3 -17.58 9.96 -6.22
CA MET A 3 -16.47 9.79 -5.26
C MET A 3 -16.41 8.37 -4.66
N ARG A 4 -17.51 7.60 -4.77
CA ARG A 4 -17.57 6.20 -4.32
C ARG A 4 -17.34 5.19 -5.44
N LYS A 5 -16.93 5.65 -6.62
CA LYS A 5 -16.50 4.73 -7.66
C LYS A 5 -15.27 3.94 -7.17
N THR A 6 -15.31 2.63 -7.32
CA THR A 6 -14.16 1.74 -7.04
C THR A 6 -12.89 2.28 -7.70
N ILE A 7 -11.85 2.52 -6.90
CA ILE A 7 -10.58 3.11 -7.35
C ILE A 7 -9.85 2.10 -8.25
N PHE A 8 -9.75 0.84 -7.79
CA PHE A 8 -9.24 -0.27 -8.57
C PHE A 8 -9.79 -1.60 -8.06
N THR A 9 -9.62 -2.66 -8.83
CA THR A 9 -9.91 -4.04 -8.44
C THR A 9 -8.69 -4.88 -8.78
N GLY A 10 -8.22 -5.73 -7.84
CA GLY A 10 -7.04 -6.56 -8.05
C GLY A 10 -5.90 -6.24 -7.10
N ALA A 11 -4.68 -6.10 -7.62
CA ALA A 11 -3.47 -5.88 -6.83
C ALA A 11 -2.86 -4.50 -7.10
N GLY A 12 -2.94 -3.60 -6.12
CA GLY A 12 -2.21 -2.34 -6.10
C GLY A 12 -0.85 -2.53 -5.42
N VAL A 13 0.24 -2.07 -6.06
CA VAL A 13 1.57 -2.14 -5.45
C VAL A 13 1.80 -0.97 -4.49
N ALA A 14 2.22 -1.25 -3.25
CA ALA A 14 2.89 -0.26 -2.41
C ALA A 14 4.35 -0.19 -2.87
N ILE A 15 4.63 0.67 -3.86
CA ILE A 15 5.90 0.69 -4.56
C ILE A 15 7.03 1.20 -3.67
N VAL A 16 8.21 0.57 -3.74
CA VAL A 16 9.42 1.05 -3.05
C VAL A 16 9.96 2.32 -3.71
N THR A 17 10.68 3.13 -2.94
CA THR A 17 11.47 4.24 -3.46
C THR A 17 12.92 3.79 -3.62
N PRO A 18 13.45 3.64 -4.84
CA PRO A 18 14.85 3.32 -5.03
C PRO A 18 15.73 4.53 -4.69
N MET A 19 16.87 4.24 -4.06
CA MET A 19 17.79 5.25 -3.56
C MET A 19 19.22 4.94 -3.97
N PHE A 20 20.04 5.98 -4.18
CA PHE A 20 21.48 5.87 -4.31
C PHE A 20 22.14 5.62 -2.94
N PRO A 21 23.43 5.21 -2.91
CA PRO A 21 24.14 4.97 -1.64
C PRO A 21 24.25 6.19 -0.72
N ASP A 22 24.14 7.40 -1.25
CA ASP A 22 24.12 8.65 -0.47
C ASP A 22 22.72 8.98 0.09
N GLY A 23 21.73 8.14 -0.20
CA GLY A 23 20.34 8.30 0.22
C GLY A 23 19.49 9.20 -0.70
N SER A 24 20.04 9.76 -1.76
CA SER A 24 19.24 10.50 -2.75
C SER A 24 18.35 9.56 -3.57
N ILE A 25 17.21 10.09 -4.03
CA ILE A 25 16.22 9.29 -4.77
C ILE A 25 16.72 9.00 -6.19
N ASN A 26 16.63 7.73 -6.61
CA ASN A 26 16.97 7.29 -7.96
C ASN A 26 15.72 7.29 -8.86
N TYR A 27 15.40 8.43 -9.46
CA TYR A 27 14.24 8.59 -10.33
C TYR A 27 14.29 7.75 -11.61
N GLU A 28 15.49 7.49 -12.15
CA GLU A 28 15.65 6.63 -13.32
C GLU A 28 15.23 5.20 -13.00
N LYS A 29 15.74 4.65 -11.88
CA LYS A 29 15.34 3.33 -11.40
C LYS A 29 13.85 3.29 -11.04
N PHE A 30 13.31 4.36 -10.46
CA PHE A 30 11.89 4.44 -10.14
C PHE A 30 11.01 4.38 -11.41
N ALA A 31 11.44 5.05 -12.48
CA ALA A 31 10.77 4.96 -13.78
C ALA A 31 10.76 3.53 -14.34
N GLU A 32 11.89 2.80 -14.24
CA GLU A 32 11.96 1.39 -14.64
C GLU A 32 10.99 0.51 -13.83
N LEU A 33 10.92 0.72 -12.50
CA LEU A 33 10.00 -0.04 -11.64
C LEU A 33 8.53 0.22 -12.00
N ILE A 34 8.15 1.47 -12.30
CA ILE A 34 6.79 1.81 -12.74
C ILE A 34 6.45 1.07 -14.04
N GLU A 35 7.35 1.09 -15.04
CA GLU A 35 7.12 0.39 -16.29
C GLU A 35 7.03 -1.14 -16.09
N GLU A 36 7.87 -1.70 -15.24
CA GLU A 36 7.79 -3.12 -14.87
C GLU A 36 6.44 -3.47 -14.23
N GLN A 37 5.95 -2.66 -13.31
CA GLN A 37 4.65 -2.86 -12.67
C GLN A 37 3.51 -2.86 -13.70
N ILE A 38 3.49 -1.88 -14.59
CA ILE A 38 2.45 -1.76 -15.62
C ILE A 38 2.52 -2.92 -16.63
N ALA A 39 3.73 -3.29 -17.07
CA ALA A 39 3.93 -4.42 -17.97
C ALA A 39 3.47 -5.76 -17.36
N ASN A 40 3.53 -5.88 -16.03
CA ASN A 40 3.08 -7.04 -15.27
C ASN A 40 1.64 -6.92 -14.75
N LYS A 41 0.85 -5.98 -15.29
CA LYS A 41 -0.60 -5.82 -15.02
C LYS A 41 -0.95 -5.42 -13.58
N THR A 42 -0.07 -4.70 -12.89
CA THR A 42 -0.43 -4.07 -11.62
C THR A 42 -1.68 -3.21 -11.81
N ASP A 43 -2.67 -3.33 -10.92
CA ASP A 43 -3.97 -2.68 -11.06
C ASP A 43 -4.01 -1.24 -10.50
N ALA A 44 -3.07 -0.88 -9.63
CA ALA A 44 -2.85 0.47 -9.10
C ALA A 44 -1.44 0.63 -8.54
N ILE A 45 -0.94 1.87 -8.46
CA ILE A 45 0.34 2.18 -7.82
C ILE A 45 0.10 3.09 -6.62
N VAL A 46 0.49 2.63 -5.43
CA VAL A 46 0.50 3.42 -4.19
C VAL A 46 1.92 3.96 -3.99
N VAL A 47 2.11 5.25 -4.21
CA VAL A 47 3.39 5.93 -4.11
C VAL A 47 3.52 6.61 -2.74
N VAL A 48 4.74 6.71 -2.23
CA VAL A 48 5.09 7.35 -0.94
C VAL A 48 4.20 6.92 0.23
N GLY A 49 3.85 5.62 0.27
CA GLY A 49 3.31 4.99 1.47
C GLY A 49 4.45 4.57 2.42
N THR A 50 4.15 3.73 3.41
CA THR A 50 5.15 3.16 4.35
C THR A 50 6.28 2.44 3.60
N THR A 51 5.94 1.64 2.59
CA THR A 51 6.91 0.91 1.76
C THR A 51 7.75 1.83 0.89
N GLY A 52 7.21 2.99 0.52
CA GLY A 52 7.91 4.06 -0.20
C GLY A 52 8.77 4.97 0.68
N GLU A 53 8.89 4.69 1.99
CA GLU A 53 9.73 5.44 2.94
C GLU A 53 9.35 6.93 3.10
N ALA A 54 8.07 7.26 3.00
CA ALA A 54 7.57 8.64 3.11
C ALA A 54 8.04 9.38 4.37
N SER A 55 8.21 8.65 5.50
CA SER A 55 8.58 9.24 6.79
C SER A 55 10.01 9.79 6.86
N THR A 56 10.86 9.52 5.88
CA THR A 56 12.25 10.01 5.78
C THR A 56 12.48 10.90 4.58
N MET A 57 11.42 11.30 3.89
CA MET A 57 11.46 12.26 2.79
C MET A 57 11.28 13.69 3.31
N THR A 58 11.93 14.66 2.66
CA THR A 58 11.53 16.06 2.81
C THR A 58 10.19 16.30 2.11
N ASP A 59 9.53 17.43 2.39
CA ASP A 59 8.26 17.77 1.75
C ASP A 59 8.41 17.87 0.22
N GLU A 60 9.53 18.45 -0.23
CA GLU A 60 9.87 18.57 -1.65
C GLU A 60 10.03 17.19 -2.30
N GLU A 61 10.76 16.28 -1.67
CA GLU A 61 10.95 14.90 -2.16
C GLU A 61 9.62 14.16 -2.22
N HIS A 62 8.77 14.31 -1.19
CA HIS A 62 7.48 13.64 -1.09
C HIS A 62 6.55 14.05 -2.25
N ILE A 63 6.40 15.37 -2.46
CA ILE A 63 5.55 15.91 -3.52
C ILE A 63 6.13 15.59 -4.90
N GLU A 64 7.46 15.71 -5.07
CA GLU A 64 8.15 15.38 -6.31
C GLU A 64 7.96 13.92 -6.71
N MET A 65 8.04 12.99 -5.75
CA MET A 65 7.82 11.57 -6.00
C MET A 65 6.40 11.29 -6.48
N ILE A 66 5.39 11.96 -5.88
CA ILE A 66 4.00 11.83 -6.33
C ILE A 66 3.87 12.34 -7.76
N ARG A 67 4.37 13.56 -8.05
CA ARG A 67 4.31 14.18 -9.37
C ARG A 67 4.99 13.30 -10.43
N PHE A 68 6.22 12.87 -10.16
CA PHE A 68 6.98 12.00 -11.06
C PHE A 68 6.22 10.69 -11.35
N CYS A 69 5.63 10.06 -10.32
CA CYS A 69 4.84 8.85 -10.47
C CYS A 69 3.61 9.10 -11.36
N VAL A 70 2.85 10.16 -11.12
CA VAL A 70 1.67 10.53 -11.91
C VAL A 70 2.03 10.76 -13.38
N GLU A 71 3.08 11.55 -13.64
CA GLU A 71 3.56 11.83 -14.99
C GLU A 71 4.02 10.55 -15.70
N LYS A 72 4.80 9.72 -15.02
CA LYS A 72 5.34 8.48 -15.59
C LYS A 72 4.27 7.44 -15.84
N VAL A 73 3.31 7.29 -14.94
CA VAL A 73 2.17 6.37 -15.09
C VAL A 73 1.24 6.82 -16.23
N ALA A 74 1.10 8.14 -16.45
CA ALA A 74 0.32 8.73 -17.54
C ALA A 74 -1.10 8.15 -17.66
N LYS A 75 -1.81 8.02 -16.52
CA LYS A 75 -3.19 7.50 -16.41
C LYS A 75 -3.40 6.06 -16.91
N ARG A 76 -2.34 5.26 -17.08
CA ARG A 76 -2.47 3.84 -17.45
C ARG A 76 -3.06 2.97 -16.34
N VAL A 77 -2.81 3.33 -15.10
CA VAL A 77 -3.42 2.77 -13.89
C VAL A 77 -3.63 3.90 -12.86
N PRO A 78 -4.50 3.74 -11.86
CA PRO A 78 -4.65 4.73 -10.79
C PRO A 78 -3.35 4.91 -9.99
N VAL A 79 -3.01 6.17 -9.66
CA VAL A 79 -1.93 6.53 -8.74
C VAL A 79 -2.54 7.01 -7.43
N ILE A 80 -2.22 6.32 -6.34
CA ILE A 80 -2.70 6.58 -4.99
C ILE A 80 -1.55 7.17 -4.19
N ALA A 81 -1.69 8.40 -3.70
CA ALA A 81 -0.64 9.08 -2.95
C ALA A 81 -0.77 8.81 -1.43
N GLY A 82 0.29 8.35 -0.79
CA GLY A 82 0.36 8.25 0.67
C GLY A 82 0.58 9.64 1.27
N THR A 83 -0.44 10.25 1.84
CA THR A 83 -0.39 11.62 2.39
C THR A 83 -0.81 11.69 3.86
N GLY A 84 -1.01 10.53 4.51
CA GLY A 84 -1.39 10.45 5.91
C GLY A 84 -0.26 10.88 6.85
N SER A 85 -0.63 11.59 7.92
CA SER A 85 0.28 12.05 8.97
C SER A 85 -0.40 11.96 10.34
N ASN A 86 0.40 12.07 11.39
CA ASN A 86 -0.10 12.22 12.76
C ASN A 86 -0.42 13.69 13.12
N ASP A 87 -0.20 14.62 12.21
CA ASP A 87 -0.67 16.01 12.24
C ASP A 87 -1.74 16.22 11.17
N THR A 88 -2.93 16.64 11.59
CA THR A 88 -4.06 16.83 10.67
C THR A 88 -3.82 17.96 9.67
N GLY A 89 -3.20 19.07 10.12
CA GLY A 89 -2.89 20.21 9.26
C GLY A 89 -1.91 19.84 8.17
N TYR A 90 -0.83 19.17 8.54
CA TYR A 90 0.18 18.69 7.61
C TYR A 90 -0.39 17.66 6.61
N ALA A 91 -1.22 16.72 7.08
CA ALA A 91 -1.89 15.78 6.19
C ALA A 91 -2.81 16.48 5.17
N VAL A 92 -3.51 17.56 5.58
CA VAL A 92 -4.32 18.40 4.67
C VAL A 92 -3.44 19.05 3.60
N GLU A 93 -2.30 19.62 3.98
CA GLU A 93 -1.36 20.25 3.04
C GLU A 93 -0.83 19.27 2.01
N LEU A 94 -0.29 18.12 2.45
CA LEU A 94 0.19 17.06 1.57
C LEU A 94 -0.92 16.53 0.64
N THR A 95 -2.13 16.37 1.17
CA THR A 95 -3.27 15.85 0.39
C THR A 95 -3.68 16.83 -0.72
N LYS A 96 -3.68 18.13 -0.45
CA LYS A 96 -3.93 19.16 -1.46
C LYS A 96 -2.84 19.19 -2.54
N GLU A 97 -1.58 19.09 -2.16
CA GLU A 97 -0.49 19.01 -3.15
C GLU A 97 -0.58 17.75 -4.00
N ALA A 98 -0.94 16.59 -3.40
CA ALA A 98 -1.16 15.36 -4.15
C ALA A 98 -2.29 15.49 -5.19
N GLU A 99 -3.42 16.11 -4.84
CA GLU A 99 -4.49 16.43 -5.79
C GLU A 99 -4.00 17.34 -6.91
N LYS A 100 -3.28 18.40 -6.56
CA LYS A 100 -2.76 19.40 -7.50
C LYS A 100 -1.80 18.80 -8.52
N VAL A 101 -0.97 17.84 -8.13
CA VAL A 101 -0.06 17.14 -9.05
C VAL A 101 -0.73 15.98 -9.81
N GLY A 102 -2.03 15.71 -9.56
CA GLY A 102 -2.85 14.82 -10.36
C GLY A 102 -2.98 13.38 -9.87
N ALA A 103 -2.73 13.12 -8.58
CA ALA A 103 -3.04 11.82 -7.98
C ALA A 103 -4.54 11.47 -8.14
N ASP A 104 -4.85 10.19 -8.29
CA ASP A 104 -6.23 9.72 -8.49
C ASP A 104 -6.96 9.46 -7.16
N ALA A 105 -6.21 9.21 -6.08
CA ALA A 105 -6.72 9.01 -4.72
C ALA A 105 -5.61 9.26 -3.69
N THR A 106 -6.00 9.32 -2.41
CA THR A 106 -5.04 9.41 -1.30
C THR A 106 -5.17 8.25 -0.33
N LEU A 107 -4.06 7.87 0.30
CA LEU A 107 -3.99 6.87 1.36
C LEU A 107 -3.66 7.55 2.69
N GLN A 108 -4.57 7.47 3.67
CA GLN A 108 -4.50 8.17 4.94
C GLN A 108 -4.32 7.17 6.10
N VAL A 109 -3.10 7.07 6.62
CA VAL A 109 -2.81 6.23 7.79
C VAL A 109 -3.40 6.84 9.05
N THR A 110 -3.82 6.00 10.02
CA THR A 110 -4.22 6.48 11.35
C THR A 110 -3.07 7.25 12.01
N PRO A 111 -3.37 8.32 12.80
CA PRO A 111 -2.34 9.07 13.52
C PRO A 111 -1.50 8.14 14.40
N TYR A 112 -0.21 8.12 14.17
CA TYR A 112 0.78 7.33 14.91
C TYR A 112 1.44 8.18 16.00
N TYR A 113 2.02 7.54 17.02
CA TYR A 113 2.75 8.17 18.11
C TYR A 113 1.85 8.96 19.09
N ASN A 114 1.33 10.15 18.68
CA ASN A 114 0.44 10.98 19.51
C ASN A 114 -0.94 10.34 19.70
N LYS A 115 -1.33 9.35 18.86
CA LYS A 115 -2.58 8.61 18.89
C LYS A 115 -3.81 9.55 18.97
N THR A 116 -4.99 9.01 19.04
CA THR A 116 -6.20 9.82 19.29
C THR A 116 -7.36 8.91 19.71
N SER A 117 -8.46 9.52 20.17
CA SER A 117 -9.71 8.81 20.43
C SER A 117 -10.44 8.50 19.11
N GLN A 118 -11.45 7.62 19.16
CA GLN A 118 -12.28 7.32 17.98
C GLN A 118 -12.98 8.58 17.42
N ARG A 119 -13.46 9.47 18.30
CA ARG A 119 -14.02 10.77 17.88
C ARG A 119 -12.97 11.65 17.19
N GLY A 120 -11.74 11.61 17.67
CA GLY A 120 -10.61 12.29 17.03
C GLY A 120 -10.27 11.71 15.66
N LEU A 121 -10.37 10.38 15.45
CA LEU A 121 -10.22 9.76 14.14
C LEU A 121 -11.29 10.27 13.15
N VAL A 122 -12.56 10.35 13.59
CA VAL A 122 -13.64 10.90 12.76
C VAL A 122 -13.34 12.33 12.35
N ALA A 123 -12.93 13.19 13.30
CA ALA A 123 -12.60 14.59 13.00
C ALA A 123 -11.39 14.69 12.06
N HIS A 124 -10.33 13.93 12.32
CA HIS A 124 -9.09 13.91 11.54
C HIS A 124 -9.35 13.54 10.07
N PHE A 125 -9.94 12.35 9.83
CA PHE A 125 -10.18 11.88 8.48
C PHE A 125 -11.19 12.71 7.71
N ASN A 126 -12.26 13.17 8.36
CA ASN A 126 -13.22 14.09 7.70
C ASN A 126 -12.58 15.42 7.31
N THR A 127 -11.72 15.98 8.16
CA THR A 127 -11.01 17.25 7.86
C THR A 127 -10.11 17.07 6.63
N ILE A 128 -9.34 15.99 6.57
CA ILE A 128 -8.44 15.71 5.45
C ILE A 128 -9.25 15.45 4.18
N SER A 129 -10.20 14.51 4.21
CA SER A 129 -10.96 14.11 3.01
C SER A 129 -11.78 15.27 2.46
N ASN A 130 -12.32 16.16 3.32
CA ASN A 130 -13.09 17.33 2.87
C ASN A 130 -12.23 18.44 2.25
N SER A 131 -10.91 18.39 2.39
CA SER A 131 -10.00 19.40 1.86
C SER A 131 -9.72 19.26 0.36
N VAL A 132 -10.09 18.13 -0.26
CA VAL A 132 -9.83 17.79 -1.68
C VAL A 132 -11.07 17.21 -2.36
N ASN A 133 -10.98 16.98 -3.68
CA ASN A 133 -12.05 16.39 -4.51
C ASN A 133 -11.65 15.04 -5.11
N ILE A 134 -10.55 14.42 -4.63
CA ILE A 134 -10.17 13.04 -4.95
C ILE A 134 -10.52 12.12 -3.80
N PRO A 135 -10.82 10.83 -4.05
CA PRO A 135 -11.23 9.89 -3.02
C PRO A 135 -10.11 9.58 -2.03
N THR A 136 -10.51 9.33 -0.79
CA THR A 136 -9.63 8.94 0.31
C THR A 136 -9.77 7.46 0.61
N ILE A 137 -8.65 6.76 0.80
CA ILE A 137 -8.54 5.41 1.36
C ILE A 137 -8.05 5.53 2.79
N LEU A 138 -8.82 5.06 3.76
CA LEU A 138 -8.38 4.95 5.15
C LEU A 138 -7.35 3.81 5.29
N TYR A 139 -6.34 3.98 6.12
CA TYR A 139 -5.35 2.93 6.36
C TYR A 139 -5.25 2.61 7.85
N ASN A 140 -5.72 1.41 8.21
CA ASN A 140 -5.68 0.88 9.57
C ASN A 140 -4.53 -0.11 9.73
N VAL A 141 -3.51 0.24 10.52
CA VAL A 141 -2.32 -0.59 10.77
C VAL A 141 -1.86 -0.47 12.22
N PRO A 142 -2.64 -0.98 13.18
CA PRO A 142 -2.41 -0.77 14.61
C PRO A 142 -1.05 -1.27 15.11
N SER A 143 -0.45 -2.27 14.46
CA SER A 143 0.91 -2.75 14.76
C SER A 143 1.99 -1.67 14.59
N ARG A 144 1.75 -0.65 13.75
CA ARG A 144 2.66 0.47 13.52
C ARG A 144 2.23 1.74 14.24
N THR A 145 0.93 2.01 14.28
CA THR A 145 0.41 3.30 14.78
C THR A 145 0.05 3.26 16.26
N GLY A 146 -0.23 2.08 16.82
CA GLY A 146 -0.70 1.91 18.18
C GLY A 146 -2.15 2.38 18.39
N VAL A 147 -2.90 2.62 17.32
CA VAL A 147 -4.32 2.94 17.33
C VAL A 147 -5.04 2.15 16.24
N SER A 148 -6.23 1.61 16.56
CA SER A 148 -7.09 0.91 15.60
C SER A 148 -8.39 1.68 15.43
N ILE A 149 -8.93 1.65 14.22
CA ILE A 149 -10.26 2.19 13.92
C ILE A 149 -11.29 1.16 14.35
N ALA A 150 -12.24 1.55 15.20
CA ALA A 150 -13.34 0.69 15.64
C ALA A 150 -14.46 0.67 14.60
N LEU A 151 -15.30 -0.39 14.60
CA LEU A 151 -16.41 -0.54 13.65
C LEU A 151 -17.35 0.69 13.64
N ASP A 152 -17.77 1.18 14.81
CA ASP A 152 -18.64 2.36 14.88
C ASP A 152 -18.01 3.61 14.24
N THR A 153 -16.68 3.71 14.29
CA THR A 153 -15.93 4.80 13.65
C THR A 153 -15.95 4.65 12.14
N TYR A 154 -15.80 3.42 11.61
CA TYR A 154 -15.97 3.16 10.17
C TYR A 154 -17.40 3.49 9.71
N ILE A 155 -18.42 3.10 10.46
CA ILE A 155 -19.82 3.41 10.17
C ILE A 155 -20.05 4.94 10.16
N GLU A 156 -19.46 5.69 11.08
CA GLU A 156 -19.56 7.15 11.09
C GLU A 156 -18.83 7.77 9.89
N LEU A 157 -17.60 7.30 9.59
CA LEU A 157 -16.82 7.78 8.46
C LEU A 157 -17.44 7.43 7.09
N SER A 158 -18.20 6.33 7.00
CA SER A 158 -18.87 5.95 5.77
C SER A 158 -19.99 6.91 5.34
N LYS A 159 -20.41 7.83 6.20
CA LYS A 159 -21.35 8.90 5.84
C LYS A 159 -20.69 9.98 4.98
N ASN A 160 -19.35 10.06 4.96
CA ASN A 160 -18.60 10.99 4.12
C ASN A 160 -18.31 10.34 2.75
N GLU A 161 -18.98 10.81 1.70
CA GLU A 161 -18.85 10.28 0.34
C GLU A 161 -17.44 10.41 -0.26
N LYS A 162 -16.58 11.29 0.30
CA LYS A 162 -15.18 11.45 -0.13
C LYS A 162 -14.26 10.35 0.41
N ILE A 163 -14.71 9.60 1.39
CA ILE A 163 -14.01 8.41 1.89
C ILE A 163 -14.56 7.20 1.16
N ALA A 164 -13.79 6.66 0.21
CA ALA A 164 -14.25 5.63 -0.71
C ALA A 164 -13.88 4.21 -0.26
N ALA A 165 -12.78 4.06 0.48
CA ALA A 165 -12.23 2.74 0.73
C ALA A 165 -11.43 2.65 2.05
N VAL A 166 -11.11 1.40 2.41
CA VAL A 166 -10.28 1.06 3.56
C VAL A 166 -9.17 0.10 3.12
N LYS A 167 -7.92 0.43 3.43
CA LYS A 167 -6.82 -0.54 3.51
C LYS A 167 -6.77 -1.09 4.92
N GLU A 168 -7.23 -2.32 5.11
CA GLU A 168 -7.26 -2.98 6.41
C GLU A 168 -6.03 -3.87 6.59
N ALA A 169 -5.16 -3.52 7.53
CA ALA A 169 -3.90 -4.20 7.80
C ALA A 169 -3.71 -4.58 9.29
N SER A 170 -4.81 -4.68 10.04
CA SER A 170 -4.74 -5.14 11.43
C SER A 170 -4.51 -6.64 11.55
N GLY A 171 -4.73 -7.41 10.47
CA GLY A 171 -4.76 -8.87 10.48
C GLY A 171 -6.09 -9.44 10.99
N ASN A 172 -7.07 -8.61 11.34
CA ASN A 172 -8.36 -9.02 11.88
C ASN A 172 -9.40 -9.18 10.75
N LEU A 173 -9.52 -10.40 10.22
CA LEU A 173 -10.49 -10.72 9.18
C LEU A 173 -11.94 -10.52 9.64
N SER A 174 -12.23 -10.73 10.93
CA SER A 174 -13.58 -10.51 11.48
C SER A 174 -13.96 -9.03 11.39
N LEU A 175 -13.05 -8.11 11.74
CA LEU A 175 -13.28 -6.68 11.57
C LEU A 175 -13.50 -6.30 10.11
N ALA A 176 -12.72 -6.87 9.20
CA ALA A 176 -12.91 -6.63 7.76
C ALA A 176 -14.29 -7.10 7.28
N ALA A 177 -14.77 -8.25 7.76
CA ALA A 177 -16.12 -8.76 7.47
C ALA A 177 -17.22 -7.84 8.03
N GLU A 178 -17.04 -7.32 9.25
CA GLU A 178 -17.96 -6.35 9.86
C GLU A 178 -18.00 -5.03 9.08
N ILE A 179 -16.86 -4.51 8.63
CA ILE A 179 -16.79 -3.31 7.79
C ILE A 179 -17.56 -3.55 6.48
N SER A 180 -17.36 -4.71 5.83
CA SER A 180 -18.05 -5.08 4.61
C SER A 180 -19.57 -5.21 4.80
N ALA A 181 -20.01 -5.67 5.98
CA ALA A 181 -21.43 -5.86 6.26
C ALA A 181 -22.18 -4.57 6.63
N HIS A 182 -21.47 -3.56 7.17
CA HIS A 182 -22.08 -2.37 7.76
C HIS A 182 -21.72 -1.05 7.07
N THR A 183 -20.89 -1.09 6.02
CA THR A 183 -20.51 0.10 5.25
C THR A 183 -20.47 -0.20 3.76
N ASP A 184 -20.49 0.86 2.95
CA ASP A 184 -20.33 0.78 1.48
C ASP A 184 -18.85 0.99 1.05
N PHE A 185 -17.90 0.86 1.98
CA PHE A 185 -16.50 1.01 1.64
C PHE A 185 -15.98 -0.14 0.76
N ASP A 186 -15.23 0.20 -0.27
CA ASP A 186 -14.34 -0.78 -0.87
C ASP A 186 -13.25 -1.16 0.13
N ILE A 187 -12.98 -2.47 0.27
CA ILE A 187 -11.98 -2.97 1.20
C ILE A 187 -10.80 -3.52 0.40
N TYR A 188 -9.59 -3.15 0.80
CA TYR A 188 -8.34 -3.71 0.32
C TYR A 188 -7.60 -4.36 1.49
N SER A 189 -7.14 -5.61 1.32
CA SER A 189 -6.20 -6.18 2.28
C SER A 189 -4.91 -5.37 2.30
N GLY A 190 -4.39 -5.09 3.49
CA GLY A 190 -3.06 -4.53 3.66
C GLY A 190 -1.98 -5.60 3.90
N ASN A 191 -2.39 -6.88 3.96
CA ASN A 191 -1.54 -8.05 4.22
C ASN A 191 -1.58 -8.99 3.02
N ASP A 192 -0.43 -9.31 2.46
CA ASP A 192 -0.30 -10.10 1.24
C ASP A 192 -0.82 -11.54 1.38
N ASP A 193 -0.59 -12.17 2.53
CA ASP A 193 -1.05 -13.51 2.88
C ASP A 193 -2.57 -13.62 3.05
N GLN A 194 -3.26 -12.49 3.22
CA GLN A 194 -4.72 -12.43 3.44
C GLN A 194 -5.52 -12.02 2.20
N LEU A 195 -4.92 -11.96 1.00
CA LEU A 195 -5.64 -11.56 -0.21
C LEU A 195 -6.91 -12.39 -0.43
N LEU A 196 -6.80 -13.72 -0.56
CA LEU A 196 -7.96 -14.56 -0.87
C LEU A 196 -9.03 -14.56 0.25
N PRO A 197 -8.71 -14.65 1.54
CA PRO A 197 -9.69 -14.46 2.61
C PRO A 197 -10.45 -13.13 2.53
N PHE A 198 -9.76 -12.03 2.19
CA PHE A 198 -10.39 -10.72 2.02
C PHE A 198 -11.31 -10.69 0.79
N LEU A 199 -10.90 -11.26 -0.34
CA LEU A 199 -11.76 -11.37 -1.52
C LEU A 199 -13.03 -12.16 -1.21
N ALA A 200 -12.94 -13.24 -0.40
CA ALA A 200 -14.08 -14.05 -0.01
C ALA A 200 -15.13 -13.31 0.84
N ILE A 201 -14.74 -12.24 1.54
CA ILE A 201 -15.68 -11.36 2.27
C ILE A 201 -16.09 -10.12 1.48
N GLY A 202 -15.81 -10.06 0.17
CA GLY A 202 -16.25 -9.00 -0.72
C GLY A 202 -15.27 -7.87 -0.96
N ALA A 203 -14.01 -8.00 -0.49
CA ALA A 203 -12.98 -7.01 -0.77
C ALA A 203 -12.68 -6.88 -2.27
N LYS A 204 -12.16 -5.73 -2.68
CA LYS A 204 -11.82 -5.43 -4.08
C LYS A 204 -10.41 -5.86 -4.45
N GLY A 205 -9.55 -6.15 -3.47
CA GLY A 205 -8.17 -6.54 -3.76
C GLY A 205 -7.23 -6.36 -2.58
N VAL A 206 -5.96 -6.09 -2.91
CA VAL A 206 -4.87 -5.90 -1.96
C VAL A 206 -4.04 -4.66 -2.31
N ILE A 207 -3.56 -3.94 -1.30
CA ILE A 207 -2.46 -2.98 -1.45
C ILE A 207 -1.21 -3.68 -0.91
N SER A 208 -0.41 -4.19 -1.82
CA SER A 208 0.57 -5.26 -1.67
C SER A 208 2.01 -4.75 -1.54
N VAL A 209 2.79 -5.39 -0.68
CA VAL A 209 4.25 -5.26 -0.64
C VAL A 209 4.88 -6.26 -1.60
N SER A 210 4.40 -7.51 -1.64
CA SER A 210 4.95 -8.58 -2.47
C SER A 210 4.82 -8.29 -3.97
N SER A 211 3.91 -7.40 -4.40
CA SER A 211 3.84 -6.91 -5.78
C SER A 211 5.12 -6.22 -6.29
N ASN A 212 6.02 -5.76 -5.42
CA ASN A 212 7.35 -5.27 -5.84
C ASN A 212 8.25 -6.42 -6.37
N VAL A 213 7.98 -7.65 -5.94
CA VAL A 213 8.76 -8.86 -6.24
C VAL A 213 8.05 -9.74 -7.27
N ILE A 214 6.74 -9.94 -7.11
CA ILE A 214 5.89 -10.82 -7.93
C ILE A 214 4.64 -10.09 -8.46
N PRO A 215 4.78 -8.98 -9.19
CA PRO A 215 3.64 -8.15 -9.61
C PRO A 215 2.60 -8.95 -10.41
N ARG A 216 3.04 -9.71 -11.41
CA ARG A 216 2.15 -10.51 -12.27
C ARG A 216 1.38 -11.57 -11.49
N GLN A 217 2.05 -12.29 -10.61
CA GLN A 217 1.44 -13.36 -9.84
C GLN A 217 0.41 -12.82 -8.84
N LYS A 218 0.68 -11.63 -8.26
CA LYS A 218 -0.25 -10.99 -7.34
C LYS A 218 -1.52 -10.52 -8.05
N HIS A 219 -1.39 -9.94 -9.24
CA HIS A 219 -2.52 -9.66 -10.13
C HIS A 219 -3.30 -10.93 -10.46
N ASP A 220 -2.60 -11.99 -10.93
CA ASP A 220 -3.22 -13.24 -11.35
C ASP A 220 -3.97 -13.93 -10.20
N MET A 221 -3.49 -13.87 -8.94
CA MET A 221 -4.22 -14.40 -7.77
C MET A 221 -5.60 -13.76 -7.63
N ALA A 222 -5.68 -12.42 -7.74
CA ALA A 222 -6.94 -11.70 -7.65
C ALA A 222 -7.82 -11.97 -8.87
N ALA A 223 -7.26 -11.91 -10.08
CA ALA A 223 -7.98 -12.15 -11.32
C ALA A 223 -8.62 -13.54 -11.36
N LEU A 224 -7.87 -14.59 -11.01
CA LEU A 224 -8.39 -15.96 -10.93
C LEU A 224 -9.55 -16.08 -9.94
N PHE A 225 -9.46 -15.40 -8.80
CA PHE A 225 -10.57 -15.40 -7.84
C PHE A 225 -11.83 -14.76 -8.43
N PHE A 226 -11.74 -13.60 -9.08
CA PHE A 226 -12.87 -12.92 -9.71
C PHE A 226 -13.44 -13.69 -10.92
N GLU A 227 -12.62 -14.50 -11.58
CA GLU A 227 -13.06 -15.44 -12.63
C GLU A 227 -13.74 -16.70 -12.07
N GLY A 228 -13.83 -16.86 -10.75
CA GLY A 228 -14.40 -18.04 -10.10
C GLY A 228 -13.47 -19.27 -10.07
N LYS A 229 -12.20 -19.09 -10.43
CA LYS A 229 -11.15 -20.12 -10.44
C LYS A 229 -10.45 -20.19 -9.07
N PHE A 230 -11.25 -20.44 -8.02
CA PHE A 230 -10.79 -20.37 -6.62
C PHE A 230 -9.66 -21.35 -6.30
N LYS A 231 -9.67 -22.53 -6.90
CA LYS A 231 -8.65 -23.55 -6.67
C LYS A 231 -7.29 -23.09 -7.21
N GLU A 232 -7.28 -22.59 -8.41
CA GLU A 232 -6.07 -22.06 -9.07
C GLU A 232 -5.51 -20.83 -8.32
N ALA A 233 -6.38 -19.92 -7.90
CA ALA A 233 -5.99 -18.78 -7.07
C ALA A 233 -5.34 -19.24 -5.75
N LEU A 234 -5.92 -20.23 -5.07
CA LEU A 234 -5.41 -20.79 -3.82
C LEU A 234 -4.05 -21.48 -4.00
N GLU A 235 -3.89 -22.27 -5.06
CA GLU A 235 -2.60 -22.93 -5.35
C GLU A 235 -1.50 -21.88 -5.64
N LEU A 236 -1.85 -20.79 -6.33
CA LEU A 236 -0.91 -19.71 -6.58
C LEU A 236 -0.52 -18.98 -5.28
N GLN A 237 -1.49 -18.67 -4.40
CA GLN A 237 -1.20 -18.06 -3.09
C GLN A 237 -0.33 -18.98 -2.23
N LYS A 238 -0.65 -20.27 -2.13
CA LYS A 238 0.16 -21.24 -1.38
C LYS A 238 1.60 -21.33 -1.87
N LYS A 239 1.79 -21.28 -3.19
CA LYS A 239 3.13 -21.33 -3.80
C LYS A 239 4.03 -20.20 -3.32
N TYR A 240 3.49 -19.00 -3.13
CA TYR A 240 4.26 -17.80 -2.78
C TYR A 240 4.19 -17.43 -1.29
N LEU A 241 3.35 -18.09 -0.47
CA LEU A 241 3.08 -17.73 0.92
C LEU A 241 4.33 -17.59 1.78
N ASP A 242 5.25 -18.55 1.72
CA ASP A 242 6.48 -18.53 2.54
C ASP A 242 7.40 -17.38 2.10
N MET A 243 7.49 -17.12 0.80
CA MET A 243 8.25 -15.98 0.26
C MET A 243 7.61 -14.65 0.68
N GLU A 244 6.27 -14.52 0.60
CA GLU A 244 5.55 -13.33 1.05
C GLU A 244 5.80 -13.07 2.54
N ASN A 245 5.71 -14.10 3.39
CA ASN A 245 6.03 -13.99 4.82
C ASN A 245 7.50 -13.62 5.06
N ALA A 246 8.43 -14.09 4.22
CA ALA A 246 9.84 -13.73 4.33
C ALA A 246 10.11 -12.24 4.04
N LEU A 247 9.24 -11.55 3.28
CA LEU A 247 9.33 -10.10 3.10
C LEU A 247 9.01 -9.30 4.38
N PHE A 248 8.52 -9.94 5.44
CA PHE A 248 8.17 -9.33 6.72
C PHE A 248 8.99 -9.88 7.91
N ILE A 249 10.09 -10.62 7.65
CA ILE A 249 11.00 -11.09 8.72
C ILE A 249 11.84 -9.96 9.32
N ASP A 250 11.81 -8.80 8.69
CA ASP A 250 12.30 -7.53 9.19
C ASP A 250 11.28 -6.43 8.94
N VAL A 251 11.55 -5.24 9.48
CA VAL A 251 10.64 -4.09 9.32
C VAL A 251 10.52 -3.70 7.85
N ASN A 252 9.28 -3.75 7.31
CA ASN A 252 9.02 -3.28 5.94
C ASN A 252 9.35 -1.76 5.82
N PRO A 253 10.12 -1.33 4.78
CA PRO A 253 10.46 -2.03 3.54
C PRO A 253 11.87 -2.68 3.48
N ILE A 254 12.55 -2.92 4.58
CA ILE A 254 13.91 -3.45 4.58
C ILE A 254 13.99 -4.76 3.77
N ALA A 255 13.15 -5.76 4.11
CA ALA A 255 13.21 -7.07 3.48
C ALA A 255 12.78 -7.05 2.01
N VAL A 256 11.80 -6.24 1.61
CA VAL A 256 11.39 -6.14 0.20
C VAL A 256 12.45 -5.48 -0.66
N LYS A 257 13.13 -4.43 -0.18
CA LYS A 257 14.26 -3.84 -0.92
C LYS A 257 15.44 -4.82 -1.03
N GLU A 258 15.75 -5.55 0.04
CA GLU A 258 16.76 -6.60 -0.01
C GLU A 258 16.39 -7.70 -1.01
N ALA A 259 15.14 -8.17 -1.03
CA ALA A 259 14.67 -9.14 -2.02
C ALA A 259 14.87 -8.64 -3.46
N MET A 260 14.49 -7.39 -3.73
CA MET A 260 14.67 -6.77 -5.05
C MET A 260 16.15 -6.65 -5.43
N ASN A 261 17.03 -6.31 -4.49
CA ASN A 261 18.47 -6.27 -4.72
C ASN A 261 19.05 -7.67 -5.00
N LEU A 262 18.60 -8.70 -4.27
CA LEU A 262 18.97 -10.10 -4.53
C LEU A 262 18.51 -10.59 -5.92
N MET A 263 17.41 -10.05 -6.44
CA MET A 263 16.91 -10.27 -7.80
C MET A 263 17.64 -9.45 -8.86
N GLY A 264 18.63 -8.62 -8.47
CA GLY A 264 19.41 -7.79 -9.41
C GLY A 264 18.74 -6.47 -9.81
N LYS A 265 17.64 -6.05 -9.15
CA LYS A 265 16.94 -4.81 -9.48
C LYS A 265 17.65 -3.54 -9.01
N ASN A 266 18.61 -3.66 -8.08
CA ASN A 266 19.47 -2.55 -7.61
C ASN A 266 18.68 -1.31 -7.14
N VAL A 267 17.76 -1.52 -6.21
CA VAL A 267 16.91 -0.44 -5.65
C VAL A 267 17.56 0.32 -4.49
N GLY A 268 18.77 -0.07 -4.10
CA GLY A 268 19.51 0.53 -2.99
C GLY A 268 18.98 0.10 -1.61
N GLU A 269 19.55 0.72 -0.57
CA GLU A 269 19.17 0.49 0.82
C GLU A 269 18.10 1.48 1.28
N CYS A 270 17.56 1.27 2.49
CA CYS A 270 16.66 2.21 3.13
C CYS A 270 17.45 3.36 3.77
N ARG A 271 16.79 4.53 3.93
CA ARG A 271 17.32 5.62 4.78
C ARG A 271 17.21 5.25 6.27
N LEU A 272 18.14 5.72 7.10
CA LEU A 272 17.99 5.65 8.56
C LEU A 272 16.66 6.31 9.00
N PRO A 273 15.97 5.77 10.02
CA PRO A 273 16.45 4.77 10.99
C PRO A 273 16.35 3.31 10.53
N LEU A 274 15.85 3.05 9.32
CA LEU A 274 15.82 1.70 8.77
C LEU A 274 17.23 1.29 8.33
N PHE A 275 17.69 0.15 8.81
CA PHE A 275 19.06 -0.30 8.61
C PHE A 275 19.08 -1.67 7.90
N ARG A 276 20.21 -1.98 7.29
CA ARG A 276 20.44 -3.25 6.58
C ARG A 276 20.04 -4.46 7.44
N MET A 277 19.44 -5.47 6.82
CA MET A 277 19.14 -6.75 7.46
C MET A 277 20.39 -7.47 7.96
N GLU A 278 20.22 -8.25 9.04
CA GLU A 278 21.22 -9.21 9.51
C GLU A 278 21.44 -10.32 8.46
N ASP A 279 22.70 -10.76 8.30
CA ASP A 279 23.07 -11.73 7.27
C ASP A 279 22.27 -13.05 7.37
N ALA A 280 21.94 -13.50 8.59
CA ALA A 280 21.10 -14.69 8.79
C ALA A 280 19.67 -14.52 8.23
N LYS A 281 19.08 -13.32 8.34
CA LYS A 281 17.79 -13.01 7.76
C LYS A 281 17.87 -12.91 6.23
N ILE A 282 18.95 -12.29 5.71
CA ILE A 282 19.20 -12.22 4.25
C ILE A 282 19.27 -13.63 3.66
N GLU A 283 19.99 -14.56 4.31
CA GLU A 283 20.09 -15.93 3.81
C GLU A 283 18.75 -16.66 3.85
N LYS A 284 17.93 -16.43 4.89
CA LYS A 284 16.56 -16.98 4.93
C LYS A 284 15.71 -16.43 3.78
N LEU A 285 15.72 -15.12 3.55
CA LEU A 285 15.01 -14.48 2.45
C LEU A 285 15.46 -15.02 1.08
N ARG A 286 16.79 -15.15 0.88
CA ARG A 286 17.39 -15.71 -0.33
C ARG A 286 16.88 -17.13 -0.62
N ASN A 287 16.78 -17.96 0.42
CA ASN A 287 16.30 -19.33 0.28
C ASN A 287 14.83 -19.38 -0.14
N GLU A 288 13.97 -18.49 0.39
CA GLU A 288 12.57 -18.42 -0.04
C GLU A 288 12.43 -17.92 -1.48
N LEU A 289 13.23 -16.94 -1.90
CA LEU A 289 13.27 -16.49 -3.30
C LEU A 289 13.70 -17.62 -4.26
N LYS A 290 14.73 -18.43 -3.90
CA LYS A 290 15.16 -19.61 -4.68
C LYS A 290 14.06 -20.66 -4.82
N LYS A 291 13.33 -20.98 -3.73
CA LYS A 291 12.27 -22.00 -3.75
C LYS A 291 11.18 -21.69 -4.79
N VAL A 292 10.90 -20.41 -5.03
CA VAL A 292 9.89 -19.99 -5.99
C VAL A 292 10.47 -19.59 -7.36
N GLY A 293 11.80 -19.71 -7.54
CA GLY A 293 12.49 -19.48 -8.82
C GLY A 293 12.65 -18.02 -9.21
N LEU A 294 12.81 -17.13 -8.24
CA LEU A 294 13.02 -15.71 -8.47
C LEU A 294 14.50 -15.32 -8.55
N ILE A 295 15.40 -16.18 -8.06
CA ILE A 295 16.86 -16.07 -8.15
C ILE A 295 17.50 -17.43 -8.28
#